data_7b6ff0d675b1b90934a0bd53839e4df4
#
_entry.id   7b6ff0d675b1b90934a0bd53839e4df4
#
_cell.length_a   1.000
_cell.length_b   1.000
_cell.length_c   1.000
_cell.angle_alpha   90.00
_cell.angle_beta   90.00
_cell.angle_gamma   90.00
#
_symmetry.space_group_name_H-M   'P 1'
#
loop_
_entity.id
_entity.type
_entity.pdbx_description
1 polymer ?
#
loop_
_entity_poly.entity_id
_entity_poly.type
_entity_poly.pdbx_seq_one_letter_code
_entity_poly.pdbx_strand_id
1 'polypeptide(L)'
;LLELSQTQKPPIGKMADKIASIFLPSIVVLSVLAFFFWWMTGDGFAFSLSIAAAILVVSCPCALGLAVPLAIVCASMRAKKSEILIKTPEVYERAREIKTIVFDKTGTLTKGEISIKNAEFISQDSNLIVSLCYAMQENNPHPIAKAFVEYLKAKKERIVLEEKEYIIAKGVRAKYANDEYFLGSLEWIETIIDKKITQNRENVIAFSNKSEILALFYLQDSIKEGAREMVESLQNIGIESVILSGDNVESVKKVAQNIGITEYYAGVSPMQKAEIIKQLQAKGRVCFVGDGINDALALKEASFGISFANATDLAKEVGDILL
;
A
#
# COMPACT_ATOMS: atom_id res chain seq x y z
N LEU A 1 -14.61 3.22 15.50
CA LEU A 1 -13.32 3.70 14.96
C LEU A 1 -13.20 5.24 14.99
N LEU A 2 -14.26 5.98 14.62
CA LEU A 2 -14.24 7.47 14.70
C LEU A 2 -14.15 8.00 16.15
N GLU A 3 -14.69 7.31 17.13
CA GLU A 3 -14.59 7.69 18.55
C GLU A 3 -13.19 7.46 19.14
N LEU A 4 -12.46 6.43 18.69
CA LEU A 4 -11.10 6.15 19.16
C LEU A 4 -10.07 7.15 18.62
N SER A 5 -10.26 7.69 17.41
CA SER A 5 -9.37 8.70 16.84
C SER A 5 -9.49 10.09 17.49
N GLN A 6 -10.58 10.33 18.22
CA GLN A 6 -10.80 11.61 18.93
C GLN A 6 -10.18 11.66 20.33
N THR A 7 -9.74 10.54 20.90
CA THR A 7 -9.24 10.47 22.28
C THR A 7 -7.72 10.65 22.40
N GLN A 8 -6.95 10.51 21.33
CA GLN A 8 -5.49 10.72 21.39
C GLN A 8 -5.12 12.12 20.91
N LYS A 9 -4.66 12.97 21.83
CA LYS A 9 -4.11 14.28 21.48
C LYS A 9 -2.77 14.10 20.77
N PRO A 10 -2.57 14.70 19.58
CA PRO A 10 -1.28 14.68 18.89
C PRO A 10 -0.18 15.34 19.72
N PRO A 11 1.12 15.04 19.43
CA PRO A 11 2.26 15.61 20.16
C PRO A 11 2.23 17.13 20.29
N ILE A 12 1.86 17.85 19.22
CA ILE A 12 1.72 19.32 19.23
C ILE A 12 0.62 19.77 20.22
N GLY A 13 -0.47 19.01 20.34
CA GLY A 13 -1.51 19.28 21.34
C GLY A 13 -1.01 19.10 22.76
N LYS A 14 -0.22 18.04 23.03
CA LYS A 14 0.42 17.81 24.32
C LYS A 14 1.43 18.90 24.66
N MET A 15 2.17 19.40 23.64
CA MET A 15 3.09 20.51 23.82
C MET A 15 2.35 21.82 24.14
N ALA A 16 1.25 22.10 23.45
CA ALA A 16 0.40 23.25 23.75
C ALA A 16 -0.16 23.21 25.19
N ASP A 17 -0.63 22.04 25.64
CA ASP A 17 -1.11 21.86 27.01
C ASP A 17 0.03 22.07 28.03
N LYS A 18 1.24 21.61 27.74
CA LYS A 18 2.42 21.82 28.60
C LYS A 18 2.82 23.30 28.68
N ILE A 19 2.80 24.01 27.56
CA ILE A 19 3.05 25.45 27.53
C ILE A 19 1.99 26.15 28.37
N ALA A 20 0.71 25.84 28.17
CA ALA A 20 -0.39 26.45 28.91
C ALA A 20 -0.29 26.18 30.42
N SER A 21 0.14 25.00 30.84
CA SER A 21 0.30 24.62 32.26
C SER A 21 1.38 25.41 32.99
N ILE A 22 2.38 25.93 32.29
CA ILE A 22 3.44 26.78 32.87
C ILE A 22 3.04 28.26 32.76
N PHE A 23 2.49 28.61 31.62
CA PHE A 23 2.15 30.00 31.29
C PHE A 23 1.01 30.55 32.14
N LEU A 24 -0.02 29.75 32.41
CA LEU A 24 -1.19 30.22 33.17
C LEU A 24 -0.83 30.61 34.62
N PRO A 25 -0.10 29.79 35.39
CA PRO A 25 0.36 30.21 36.71
C PRO A 25 1.29 31.43 36.70
N SER A 26 2.15 31.54 35.68
CA SER A 26 3.08 32.68 35.54
C SER A 26 2.35 33.99 35.35
N ILE A 27 1.28 33.99 34.54
CA ILE A 27 0.43 35.19 34.29
C ILE A 27 -0.34 35.56 35.56
N VAL A 28 -0.86 34.55 36.28
CA VAL A 28 -1.54 34.85 37.55
C VAL A 28 -0.59 35.55 38.50
N VAL A 29 0.65 35.03 38.67
CA VAL A 29 1.65 35.70 39.51
C VAL A 29 1.97 37.09 39.03
N LEU A 30 2.17 37.28 37.71
CA LEU A 30 2.43 38.61 37.12
C LEU A 30 1.27 39.60 37.34
N SER A 31 0.04 39.12 37.20
CA SER A 31 -1.17 39.93 37.44
C SER A 31 -1.27 40.38 38.91
N VAL A 32 -0.95 39.46 39.85
CA VAL A 32 -0.94 39.80 41.29
C VAL A 32 0.17 40.81 41.58
N LEU A 33 1.37 40.59 41.06
CA LEU A 33 2.48 41.54 41.23
C LEU A 33 2.14 42.92 40.63
N ALA A 34 1.54 42.99 39.45
CA ALA A 34 1.10 44.23 38.83
C ALA A 34 0.03 44.92 39.66
N PHE A 35 -0.94 44.18 40.23
CA PHE A 35 -1.92 44.72 41.17
C PHE A 35 -1.29 45.42 42.35
N PHE A 36 -0.39 44.76 43.06
CA PHE A 36 0.26 45.33 44.24
C PHE A 36 1.18 46.47 43.87
N PHE A 37 1.88 46.44 42.76
CA PHE A 37 2.74 47.50 42.31
C PHE A 37 1.92 48.83 42.10
N TRP A 38 0.83 48.77 41.35
CA TRP A 38 -0.01 49.97 41.06
C TRP A 38 -0.78 50.41 42.32
N TRP A 39 -1.14 49.51 43.19
CA TRP A 39 -1.77 49.85 44.48
C TRP A 39 -0.83 50.64 45.40
N MET A 40 0.45 50.24 45.45
CA MET A 40 1.47 50.96 46.24
C MET A 40 1.87 52.29 45.67
N THR A 41 1.74 52.51 44.35
CA THR A 41 1.99 53.80 43.71
C THR A 41 0.90 54.87 44.00
N GLY A 42 -0.23 54.42 44.59
CA GLY A 42 -1.31 55.36 45.01
C GLY A 42 -2.40 55.56 43.98
N ASP A 43 -2.42 54.85 42.86
CA ASP A 43 -3.40 54.96 41.76
C ASP A 43 -4.80 54.42 42.11
N GLY A 44 -4.98 53.89 43.30
CA GLY A 44 -6.25 53.43 43.83
C GLY A 44 -6.59 51.97 43.46
N PHE A 45 -7.47 51.37 44.26
CA PHE A 45 -7.83 49.95 44.16
C PHE A 45 -8.47 49.57 42.81
N ALA A 46 -9.40 50.41 42.33
CA ALA A 46 -10.13 50.15 41.10
C ALA A 46 -9.20 50.13 39.87
N PHE A 47 -8.24 51.06 39.79
CA PHE A 47 -7.26 51.11 38.71
C PHE A 47 -6.33 49.87 38.74
N SER A 48 -5.78 49.54 39.92
CA SER A 48 -4.90 48.38 40.09
C SER A 48 -5.59 47.08 39.73
N LEU A 49 -6.86 46.93 40.12
CA LEU A 49 -7.67 45.78 39.76
C LEU A 49 -7.94 45.70 38.24
N SER A 50 -8.19 46.84 37.56
CA SER A 50 -8.38 46.89 36.15
C SER A 50 -7.15 46.43 35.36
N ILE A 51 -5.95 46.81 35.77
CA ILE A 51 -4.68 46.40 35.18
C ILE A 51 -4.47 44.88 35.38
N ALA A 52 -4.70 44.40 36.59
CA ALA A 52 -4.56 42.97 36.89
C ALA A 52 -5.55 42.12 36.02
N ALA A 53 -6.79 42.57 35.92
CA ALA A 53 -7.80 41.90 35.06
C ALA A 53 -7.42 41.95 33.58
N ALA A 54 -6.91 43.08 33.12
CA ALA A 54 -6.46 43.23 31.71
C ALA A 54 -5.33 42.26 31.38
N ILE A 55 -4.36 42.08 32.26
CA ILE A 55 -3.25 41.10 32.10
C ILE A 55 -3.81 39.69 31.98
N LEU A 56 -4.76 39.30 32.82
CA LEU A 56 -5.35 37.94 32.79
C LEU A 56 -6.14 37.70 31.48
N VAL A 57 -6.92 38.68 31.05
CA VAL A 57 -7.79 38.56 29.84
C VAL A 57 -6.96 38.54 28.57
N VAL A 58 -6.01 39.47 28.42
CA VAL A 58 -5.20 39.63 27.19
C VAL A 58 -4.22 38.45 27.02
N SER A 59 -3.68 37.94 28.11
CA SER A 59 -2.65 36.92 28.07
C SER A 59 -3.20 35.48 27.99
N CYS A 60 -4.52 35.30 27.87
CA CYS A 60 -5.08 33.95 27.77
C CYS A 60 -4.64 33.25 26.48
N PRO A 61 -3.94 32.07 26.54
CA PRO A 61 -3.58 31.30 25.37
C PRO A 61 -4.74 30.42 24.85
N CYS A 62 -6.00 30.80 25.10
CA CYS A 62 -7.20 30.02 24.81
C CYS A 62 -7.32 29.63 23.31
N ALA A 63 -6.86 30.54 22.43
CA ALA A 63 -6.84 30.30 20.97
C ALA A 63 -5.90 29.12 20.62
N LEU A 64 -4.77 28.96 21.32
CA LEU A 64 -3.81 27.88 21.07
C LEU A 64 -4.42 26.50 21.35
N GLY A 65 -5.22 26.38 22.42
CA GLY A 65 -5.89 25.15 22.80
C GLY A 65 -6.96 24.68 21.82
N LEU A 66 -7.57 25.62 21.07
CA LEU A 66 -8.59 25.31 20.06
C LEU A 66 -8.04 25.19 18.63
N ALA A 67 -6.95 25.87 18.31
CA ALA A 67 -6.40 25.94 16.96
C ALA A 67 -5.96 24.57 16.45
N VAL A 68 -5.24 23.80 17.28
CA VAL A 68 -4.73 22.47 16.89
C VAL A 68 -5.86 21.47 16.62
N PRO A 69 -6.83 21.24 17.53
CA PRO A 69 -7.97 20.36 17.26
C PRO A 69 -8.77 20.78 16.03
N LEU A 70 -9.03 22.07 15.85
CA LEU A 70 -9.76 22.58 14.71
C LEU A 70 -9.02 22.34 13.39
N ALA A 71 -7.71 22.58 13.36
CA ALA A 71 -6.87 22.32 12.18
C ALA A 71 -6.89 20.83 11.79
N ILE A 72 -6.81 19.91 12.78
CA ILE A 72 -6.89 18.47 12.54
C ILE A 72 -8.26 18.07 11.99
N VAL A 73 -9.34 18.61 12.55
CA VAL A 73 -10.71 18.32 12.05
C VAL A 73 -10.85 18.80 10.61
N CYS A 74 -10.42 20.02 10.30
CA CYS A 74 -10.47 20.56 8.93
C CYS A 74 -9.62 19.73 7.97
N ALA A 75 -8.41 19.33 8.37
CA ALA A 75 -7.55 18.49 7.56
C ALA A 75 -8.15 17.08 7.32
N SER A 76 -8.72 16.47 8.36
CA SER A 76 -9.40 15.17 8.26
C SER A 76 -10.64 15.24 7.36
N MET A 77 -11.42 16.32 7.44
CA MET A 77 -12.57 16.52 6.55
C MET A 77 -12.13 16.69 5.08
N ARG A 78 -11.00 17.37 4.85
CA ARG A 78 -10.44 17.52 3.50
C ARG A 78 -9.91 16.18 2.97
N ALA A 79 -9.17 15.43 3.78
CA ALA A 79 -8.70 14.08 3.44
C ALA A 79 -9.86 13.15 3.09
N LYS A 80 -10.95 13.15 3.88
CA LYS A 80 -12.15 12.35 3.62
C LYS A 80 -12.80 12.68 2.27
N LYS A 81 -12.78 13.93 1.81
CA LYS A 81 -13.29 14.31 0.47
C LYS A 81 -12.50 13.67 -0.66
N SER A 82 -11.26 13.31 -0.42
CA SER A 82 -10.38 12.58 -1.34
C SER A 82 -10.32 11.07 -1.02
N GLU A 83 -11.32 10.55 -0.28
CA GLU A 83 -11.44 9.15 0.13
C GLU A 83 -10.28 8.64 1.03
N ILE A 84 -9.51 9.56 1.62
CA ILE A 84 -8.41 9.26 2.53
C ILE A 84 -8.93 9.28 3.97
N LEU A 85 -8.83 8.15 4.67
CA LEU A 85 -9.18 8.04 6.08
C LEU A 85 -7.89 8.03 6.94
N ILE A 86 -7.67 9.09 7.70
CA ILE A 86 -6.56 9.19 8.65
C ILE A 86 -7.06 8.75 10.02
N LYS A 87 -6.48 7.67 10.56
CA LYS A 87 -6.88 7.08 11.84
C LYS A 87 -6.17 7.72 13.02
N THR A 88 -4.91 8.08 12.84
CA THR A 88 -4.02 8.64 13.87
C THR A 88 -3.68 10.09 13.55
N PRO A 89 -4.10 11.07 14.36
CA PRO A 89 -3.77 12.49 14.14
C PRO A 89 -2.28 12.80 14.09
N GLU A 90 -1.44 12.00 14.71
CA GLU A 90 0.03 12.11 14.67
C GLU A 90 0.61 12.04 13.26
N VAL A 91 -0.11 11.44 12.32
CA VAL A 91 0.29 11.36 10.91
C VAL A 91 0.50 12.75 10.31
N TYR A 92 -0.31 13.75 10.67
CA TYR A 92 -0.17 15.12 10.14
C TYR A 92 1.18 15.74 10.46
N GLU A 93 1.76 15.38 11.61
CA GLU A 93 3.09 15.86 12.01
C GLU A 93 4.19 15.02 11.37
N ARG A 94 4.05 13.68 11.38
CA ARG A 94 5.06 12.75 10.88
C ARG A 94 5.21 12.84 9.37
N ALA A 95 4.12 13.05 8.63
CA ALA A 95 4.14 13.13 7.17
C ALA A 95 5.01 14.27 6.62
N ARG A 96 5.13 15.38 7.35
CA ARG A 96 5.97 16.51 6.95
C ARG A 96 7.46 16.17 6.89
N GLU A 97 7.90 15.18 7.65
CA GLU A 97 9.32 14.83 7.81
C GLU A 97 9.70 13.58 7.00
N ILE A 98 8.79 13.07 6.18
CA ILE A 98 9.06 11.90 5.36
C ILE A 98 10.15 12.19 4.34
N LYS A 99 11.12 11.26 4.26
CA LYS A 99 12.20 11.27 3.27
C LYS A 99 12.04 10.14 2.25
N THR A 100 11.48 9.01 2.68
CA THR A 100 11.37 7.82 1.85
C THR A 100 9.96 7.22 1.97
N ILE A 101 9.38 6.87 0.83
CA ILE A 101 8.18 6.04 0.77
C ILE A 101 8.57 4.68 0.22
N VAL A 102 8.26 3.64 0.98
CA VAL A 102 8.50 2.25 0.62
C VAL A 102 7.19 1.61 0.21
N PHE A 103 7.15 1.06 -0.99
CA PHE A 103 5.98 0.42 -1.56
C PHE A 103 6.14 -1.10 -1.56
N ASP A 104 5.12 -1.82 -1.11
CA ASP A 104 4.98 -3.20 -1.56
C ASP A 104 4.69 -3.23 -3.07
N LYS A 105 5.03 -4.32 -3.75
CA LYS A 105 4.78 -4.45 -5.19
C LYS A 105 3.34 -4.87 -5.47
N THR A 106 2.97 -6.05 -4.94
CA THR A 106 1.74 -6.76 -5.33
C THR A 106 0.52 -6.15 -4.66
N GLY A 107 -0.53 -5.82 -5.44
CA GLY A 107 -1.73 -5.15 -4.93
C GLY A 107 -1.54 -3.66 -4.60
N THR A 108 -0.30 -3.19 -4.45
CA THR A 108 0.04 -1.80 -4.14
C THR A 108 0.45 -1.02 -5.38
N LEU A 109 1.58 -1.31 -6.00
CA LEU A 109 2.02 -0.71 -7.27
C LEU A 109 1.41 -1.41 -8.48
N THR A 110 1.03 -2.67 -8.30
CA THR A 110 0.35 -3.47 -9.31
C THR A 110 -1.11 -3.70 -8.91
N LYS A 111 -1.94 -4.14 -9.84
CA LYS A 111 -3.36 -4.42 -9.58
C LYS A 111 -3.56 -5.66 -8.71
N GLY A 112 -2.52 -6.50 -8.53
CA GLY A 112 -2.63 -7.81 -7.90
C GLY A 112 -3.44 -8.80 -8.75
N GLU A 113 -3.77 -8.42 -9.97
CA GLU A 113 -4.49 -9.24 -10.93
C GLU A 113 -3.54 -9.78 -11.97
N ILE A 114 -3.43 -11.09 -12.02
CA ILE A 114 -2.64 -11.77 -13.03
C ILE A 114 -3.32 -11.58 -14.38
N SER A 115 -2.56 -11.15 -15.38
CA SER A 115 -2.99 -11.06 -16.78
C SER A 115 -2.02 -11.79 -17.71
N ILE A 116 -2.48 -12.18 -18.88
CA ILE A 116 -1.61 -12.75 -19.92
C ILE A 116 -1.07 -11.59 -20.77
N LYS A 117 0.25 -11.42 -20.72
CA LYS A 117 0.95 -10.39 -21.51
C LYS A 117 1.04 -10.77 -22.98
N ASN A 118 1.42 -12.01 -23.23
CA ASN A 118 1.67 -12.55 -24.57
C ASN A 118 1.44 -14.06 -24.57
N ALA A 119 1.07 -14.60 -25.72
CA ALA A 119 1.00 -16.03 -25.98
C ALA A 119 1.82 -16.38 -27.21
N GLU A 120 2.67 -17.39 -27.09
CA GLU A 120 3.47 -17.95 -28.16
C GLU A 120 2.86 -19.31 -28.55
N PHE A 121 2.31 -19.40 -29.76
CA PHE A 121 1.73 -20.61 -30.31
C PHE A 121 2.81 -21.32 -31.12
N ILE A 122 3.17 -22.54 -30.71
CA ILE A 122 4.21 -23.37 -31.36
C ILE A 122 3.57 -24.25 -32.44
N SER A 123 2.35 -24.72 -32.20
CA SER A 123 1.58 -25.47 -33.19
C SER A 123 0.82 -24.55 -34.14
N GLN A 124 0.58 -25.01 -35.36
CA GLN A 124 -0.12 -24.25 -36.41
C GLN A 124 -1.61 -24.06 -36.12
N ASP A 125 -2.23 -24.91 -35.29
CA ASP A 125 -3.67 -24.83 -35.02
C ASP A 125 -3.96 -23.96 -33.77
N SER A 126 -3.69 -22.69 -33.93
CA SER A 126 -3.87 -21.71 -32.82
C SER A 126 -5.34 -21.58 -32.38
N ASN A 127 -6.32 -21.76 -33.25
CA ASN A 127 -7.74 -21.64 -32.92
C ASN A 127 -8.21 -22.79 -32.01
N LEU A 128 -7.77 -24.01 -32.28
CA LEU A 128 -8.06 -25.16 -31.43
C LEU A 128 -7.42 -24.99 -30.06
N ILE A 129 -6.15 -24.55 -30.00
CA ILE A 129 -5.42 -24.30 -28.75
C ILE A 129 -6.16 -23.26 -27.90
N VAL A 130 -6.55 -22.12 -28.47
CA VAL A 130 -7.32 -21.06 -27.81
C VAL A 130 -8.61 -21.61 -27.20
N SER A 131 -9.35 -22.39 -27.99
CA SER A 131 -10.64 -22.93 -27.58
C SER A 131 -10.51 -24.00 -26.49
N LEU A 132 -9.50 -24.85 -26.57
CA LEU A 132 -9.17 -25.83 -25.52
C LEU A 132 -8.73 -25.16 -24.22
N CYS A 133 -7.79 -24.22 -24.28
CA CYS A 133 -7.34 -23.47 -23.11
C CYS A 133 -8.49 -22.71 -22.43
N TYR A 134 -9.40 -22.10 -23.23
CA TYR A 134 -10.58 -21.45 -22.69
C TYR A 134 -11.49 -22.45 -21.96
N ALA A 135 -11.86 -23.57 -22.62
CA ALA A 135 -12.73 -24.59 -22.05
C ALA A 135 -12.12 -25.24 -20.76
N MET A 136 -10.80 -25.39 -20.74
CA MET A 136 -10.08 -25.90 -19.56
C MET A 136 -10.13 -24.94 -18.38
N GLN A 137 -10.20 -23.62 -18.62
CA GLN A 137 -10.20 -22.60 -17.57
C GLN A 137 -11.59 -22.03 -17.27
N GLU A 138 -12.57 -22.23 -18.11
CA GLU A 138 -13.95 -21.80 -17.89
C GLU A 138 -14.50 -22.39 -16.57
N ASN A 139 -15.15 -21.53 -15.75
CA ASN A 139 -15.69 -21.87 -14.42
C ASN A 139 -14.65 -22.26 -13.36
N ASN A 140 -13.38 -21.95 -13.56
CA ASN A 140 -12.34 -22.12 -12.55
C ASN A 140 -12.19 -20.79 -11.75
N PRO A 141 -12.33 -20.79 -10.41
CA PRO A 141 -12.22 -19.58 -9.60
C PRO A 141 -10.78 -19.04 -9.46
N HIS A 142 -9.78 -19.79 -9.90
CA HIS A 142 -8.37 -19.45 -9.73
C HIS A 142 -8.02 -18.15 -10.49
N PRO A 143 -7.19 -17.23 -9.92
CA PRO A 143 -6.80 -15.96 -10.58
C PRO A 143 -6.20 -16.16 -11.99
N ILE A 144 -5.33 -17.16 -12.17
CA ILE A 144 -4.75 -17.50 -13.47
C ILE A 144 -5.85 -17.90 -14.47
N ALA A 145 -6.86 -18.63 -14.03
CA ALA A 145 -7.95 -19.04 -14.91
C ALA A 145 -8.78 -17.86 -15.40
N LYS A 146 -9.04 -16.89 -14.53
CA LYS A 146 -9.69 -15.63 -14.92
C LYS A 146 -8.89 -14.89 -15.98
N ALA A 147 -7.56 -14.83 -15.84
CA ALA A 147 -6.66 -14.23 -16.83
C ALA A 147 -6.78 -14.92 -18.21
N PHE A 148 -6.84 -16.27 -18.23
CA PHE A 148 -7.03 -17.03 -19.46
C PHE A 148 -8.39 -16.77 -20.08
N VAL A 149 -9.45 -16.81 -19.31
CA VAL A 149 -10.81 -16.55 -19.78
C VAL A 149 -10.91 -15.17 -20.41
N GLU A 150 -10.38 -14.13 -19.76
CA GLU A 150 -10.41 -12.76 -20.27
C GLU A 150 -9.58 -12.60 -21.55
N TYR A 151 -8.36 -13.15 -21.57
CA TYR A 151 -7.46 -13.04 -22.73
C TYR A 151 -7.97 -13.77 -23.97
N LEU A 152 -8.62 -14.94 -23.80
CA LEU A 152 -9.04 -15.82 -24.87
C LEU A 152 -10.50 -15.60 -25.32
N LYS A 153 -11.30 -14.85 -24.55
CA LYS A 153 -12.75 -14.68 -24.73
C LYS A 153 -13.19 -14.30 -26.17
N ALA A 154 -12.42 -13.44 -26.81
CA ALA A 154 -12.76 -12.92 -28.15
C ALA A 154 -12.42 -13.86 -29.31
N LYS A 155 -11.61 -14.91 -29.05
CA LYS A 155 -11.03 -15.77 -30.12
C LYS A 155 -11.46 -17.23 -30.02
N LYS A 156 -12.36 -17.58 -29.07
CA LYS A 156 -12.74 -18.95 -28.79
C LYS A 156 -13.84 -19.46 -29.70
N GLU A 157 -13.76 -20.74 -30.06
CA GLU A 157 -14.88 -21.56 -30.50
C GLU A 157 -15.44 -22.40 -29.35
N ARG A 158 -16.69 -22.79 -29.44
CA ARG A 158 -17.30 -23.59 -28.36
C ARG A 158 -16.86 -25.05 -28.47
N ILE A 159 -16.06 -25.49 -27.49
CA ILE A 159 -15.60 -26.86 -27.34
C ILE A 159 -16.20 -27.47 -26.09
N VAL A 160 -16.59 -28.75 -26.17
CA VAL A 160 -17.02 -29.54 -25.01
C VAL A 160 -15.93 -30.56 -24.72
N LEU A 161 -15.35 -30.47 -23.51
CA LEU A 161 -14.35 -31.43 -23.05
C LEU A 161 -15.03 -32.73 -22.57
N GLU A 162 -14.42 -33.87 -22.87
CA GLU A 162 -14.90 -35.18 -22.43
C GLU A 162 -14.65 -35.38 -20.94
N GLU A 163 -13.46 -35.00 -20.48
CA GLU A 163 -13.00 -35.08 -19.08
C GLU A 163 -12.24 -33.81 -18.73
N LYS A 164 -12.37 -33.34 -17.49
CA LYS A 164 -11.62 -32.19 -16.96
C LYS A 164 -11.28 -32.41 -15.49
N GLU A 165 -10.00 -32.33 -15.17
CA GLU A 165 -9.46 -32.55 -13.84
C GLU A 165 -8.54 -31.41 -13.44
N TYR A 166 -8.73 -30.88 -12.21
CA TYR A 166 -7.84 -29.87 -11.61
C TYR A 166 -6.80 -30.57 -10.73
N ILE A 167 -5.52 -30.37 -11.04
CA ILE A 167 -4.41 -30.94 -10.30
C ILE A 167 -3.79 -29.84 -9.44
N ILE A 168 -3.92 -29.98 -8.13
CA ILE A 168 -3.47 -28.98 -7.14
C ILE A 168 -1.99 -28.62 -7.35
N ALA A 169 -1.70 -27.32 -7.34
CA ALA A 169 -0.38 -26.73 -7.54
C ALA A 169 0.31 -27.03 -8.90
N LYS A 170 -0.39 -27.69 -9.84
CA LYS A 170 0.17 -28.06 -11.14
C LYS A 170 -0.59 -27.40 -12.30
N GLY A 171 -1.90 -27.65 -12.39
CA GLY A 171 -2.70 -27.12 -13.50
C GLY A 171 -3.98 -27.91 -13.77
N VAL A 172 -4.37 -27.98 -15.03
CA VAL A 172 -5.58 -28.66 -15.50
C VAL A 172 -5.22 -29.68 -16.55
N ARG A 173 -5.79 -30.89 -16.41
CA ARG A 173 -5.78 -31.95 -17.42
C ARG A 173 -7.16 -32.04 -18.05
N ALA A 174 -7.23 -32.21 -19.34
CA ALA A 174 -8.48 -32.41 -20.03
C ALA A 174 -8.34 -33.41 -21.19
N LYS A 175 -9.46 -34.04 -21.59
CA LYS A 175 -9.55 -34.92 -22.71
C LYS A 175 -10.49 -34.37 -23.75
N TYR A 176 -10.05 -34.36 -25.01
CA TYR A 176 -10.81 -33.92 -26.15
C TYR A 176 -10.42 -34.73 -27.39
N ALA A 177 -11.40 -35.25 -28.14
CA ALA A 177 -11.22 -36.07 -29.35
C ALA A 177 -10.25 -37.26 -29.16
N ASN A 178 -10.35 -37.96 -28.02
CA ASN A 178 -9.46 -39.03 -27.55
C ASN A 178 -8.02 -38.65 -27.20
N ASP A 179 -7.64 -37.38 -27.36
CA ASP A 179 -6.33 -36.86 -26.96
C ASP A 179 -6.37 -36.21 -25.58
N GLU A 180 -5.25 -36.28 -24.84
CA GLU A 180 -5.10 -35.63 -23.56
C GLU A 180 -4.28 -34.34 -23.68
N TYR A 181 -4.78 -33.31 -23.04
CA TYR A 181 -4.18 -31.98 -23.01
C TYR A 181 -3.93 -31.54 -21.58
N PHE A 182 -2.87 -30.75 -21.41
CA PHE A 182 -2.39 -30.29 -20.11
C PHE A 182 -2.12 -28.80 -20.18
N LEU A 183 -2.62 -28.04 -19.20
CA LEU A 183 -2.41 -26.60 -19.08
C LEU A 183 -1.97 -26.29 -17.66
N GLY A 184 -0.71 -25.89 -17.46
CA GLY A 184 -0.19 -25.68 -16.11
C GLY A 184 1.24 -25.15 -16.06
N SER A 185 1.87 -25.26 -14.88
CA SER A 185 3.25 -24.81 -14.68
C SER A 185 4.20 -25.49 -15.64
N LEU A 186 5.20 -24.75 -16.13
CA LEU A 186 6.20 -25.28 -17.06
C LEU A 186 6.91 -26.52 -16.50
N GLU A 187 7.23 -26.49 -15.21
CA GLU A 187 7.88 -27.62 -14.52
C GLU A 187 7.04 -28.91 -14.55
N TRP A 188 5.72 -28.78 -14.33
CA TRP A 188 4.82 -29.92 -14.42
C TRP A 188 4.72 -30.46 -15.85
N ILE A 189 4.60 -29.58 -16.83
CA ILE A 189 4.53 -29.97 -18.25
C ILE A 189 5.82 -30.67 -18.69
N GLU A 190 6.99 -30.19 -18.26
CA GLU A 190 8.28 -30.88 -18.50
C GLU A 190 8.30 -32.33 -17.98
N THR A 191 7.63 -32.60 -16.87
CA THR A 191 7.51 -33.97 -16.34
C THR A 191 6.59 -34.85 -17.18
N ILE A 192 5.63 -34.30 -17.90
CA ILE A 192 4.69 -35.03 -18.75
C ILE A 192 5.33 -35.39 -20.08
N ILE A 193 6.02 -34.39 -20.70
CA ILE A 193 6.63 -34.57 -22.03
C ILE A 193 8.05 -35.19 -21.97
N ASP A 194 8.58 -35.42 -20.76
CA ASP A 194 9.95 -35.93 -20.50
C ASP A 194 11.04 -35.11 -21.23
N LYS A 195 10.87 -33.81 -21.27
CA LYS A 195 11.79 -32.89 -21.98
C LYS A 195 11.98 -31.59 -21.21
N LYS A 196 13.24 -31.20 -20.94
CA LYS A 196 13.55 -29.90 -20.32
C LYS A 196 13.59 -28.80 -21.37
N ILE A 197 13.04 -27.64 -21.00
CA ILE A 197 12.98 -26.44 -21.83
C ILE A 197 13.96 -25.41 -21.30
N THR A 198 14.78 -24.89 -22.20
CA THR A 198 15.88 -23.95 -21.87
C THR A 198 15.43 -22.47 -21.85
N GLN A 199 14.17 -22.19 -22.12
CA GLN A 199 13.63 -20.82 -22.17
C GLN A 199 13.33 -20.25 -20.78
N ASN A 200 13.14 -18.91 -20.73
CA ASN A 200 12.85 -18.16 -19.52
C ASN A 200 11.64 -18.75 -18.78
N ARG A 201 11.86 -19.27 -17.55
CA ARG A 201 10.92 -20.13 -16.80
C ARG A 201 9.93 -19.35 -15.93
N GLU A 202 10.13 -18.03 -15.82
CA GLU A 202 9.38 -17.24 -14.85
C GLU A 202 8.03 -16.78 -15.40
N ASN A 203 6.99 -17.01 -14.60
CA ASN A 203 5.61 -16.60 -14.91
C ASN A 203 5.09 -17.14 -16.24
N VAL A 204 5.46 -18.37 -16.60
CA VAL A 204 5.02 -19.04 -17.81
C VAL A 204 4.07 -20.18 -17.47
N ILE A 205 2.93 -20.22 -18.13
CA ILE A 205 2.02 -21.36 -18.18
C ILE A 205 2.14 -22.01 -19.54
N ALA A 206 2.39 -23.31 -19.56
CA ALA A 206 2.50 -24.07 -20.78
C ALA A 206 1.22 -24.87 -21.06
N PHE A 207 0.87 -24.97 -22.34
CA PHE A 207 -0.15 -25.85 -22.85
C PHE A 207 0.51 -26.94 -23.71
N SER A 208 0.20 -28.18 -23.46
CA SER A 208 0.82 -29.33 -24.13
C SER A 208 -0.17 -30.46 -24.38
N ASN A 209 0.18 -31.35 -25.29
CA ASN A 209 -0.29 -32.72 -25.30
C ASN A 209 0.72 -33.62 -24.55
N LYS A 210 0.64 -34.95 -24.69
CA LYS A 210 1.59 -35.91 -24.08
C LYS A 210 3.01 -35.88 -24.65
N SER A 211 3.21 -35.28 -25.81
CA SER A 211 4.45 -35.39 -26.59
C SER A 211 5.21 -34.07 -26.71
N GLU A 212 4.49 -32.96 -26.77
CA GLU A 212 5.09 -31.66 -27.06
C GLU A 212 4.30 -30.49 -26.49
N ILE A 213 4.98 -29.33 -26.32
CA ILE A 213 4.34 -28.08 -25.99
C ILE A 213 3.73 -27.47 -27.25
N LEU A 214 2.48 -27.05 -27.09
CA LEU A 214 1.68 -26.47 -28.18
C LEU A 214 1.60 -24.94 -28.06
N ALA A 215 1.64 -24.41 -26.83
CA ALA A 215 1.70 -22.96 -26.59
C ALA A 215 2.32 -22.62 -25.23
N LEU A 216 2.88 -21.40 -25.14
CA LEU A 216 3.39 -20.79 -23.92
C LEU A 216 2.65 -19.47 -23.67
N PHE A 217 2.19 -19.27 -22.44
CA PHE A 217 1.48 -18.06 -22.01
C PHE A 217 2.31 -17.36 -20.94
N TYR A 218 2.69 -16.11 -21.22
CA TYR A 218 3.50 -15.30 -20.33
C TYR A 218 2.60 -14.44 -19.45
N LEU A 219 2.65 -14.71 -18.15
CA LEU A 219 1.87 -13.99 -17.15
C LEU A 219 2.57 -12.70 -16.74
N GLN A 220 1.78 -11.67 -16.44
CA GLN A 220 2.25 -10.45 -15.81
C GLN A 220 1.23 -9.95 -14.79
N ASP A 221 1.72 -9.25 -13.78
CA ASP A 221 0.90 -8.43 -12.92
C ASP A 221 0.91 -7.01 -13.47
N SER A 222 -0.27 -6.46 -13.74
CA SER A 222 -0.39 -5.15 -14.37
C SER A 222 -0.10 -4.03 -13.38
N ILE A 223 0.77 -3.10 -13.77
CA ILE A 223 1.04 -1.88 -13.00
C ILE A 223 -0.24 -1.02 -12.95
N LYS A 224 -0.55 -0.44 -11.79
CA LYS A 224 -1.68 0.49 -11.65
C LYS A 224 -1.45 1.73 -12.50
N GLU A 225 -2.53 2.24 -13.09
CA GLU A 225 -2.50 3.53 -13.79
C GLU A 225 -2.10 4.65 -12.83
N GLY A 226 -1.28 5.59 -13.28
CA GLY A 226 -0.78 6.69 -12.45
C GLY A 226 0.37 6.32 -11.52
N ALA A 227 0.85 5.07 -11.46
CA ALA A 227 1.94 4.67 -10.58
C ALA A 227 3.26 5.40 -10.93
N ARG A 228 3.55 5.58 -12.21
CA ARG A 228 4.73 6.31 -12.68
C ARG A 228 4.63 7.79 -12.34
N GLU A 229 3.51 8.42 -12.65
CA GLU A 229 3.24 9.83 -12.39
C GLU A 229 3.30 10.13 -10.89
N MET A 230 2.83 9.22 -10.05
CA MET A 230 2.95 9.30 -8.60
C MET A 230 4.42 9.32 -8.17
N VAL A 231 5.24 8.39 -8.67
CA VAL A 231 6.67 8.32 -8.33
C VAL A 231 7.40 9.60 -8.78
N GLU A 232 7.15 10.08 -10.00
CA GLU A 232 7.72 11.34 -10.51
C GLU A 232 7.31 12.54 -9.63
N SER A 233 6.04 12.58 -9.18
CA SER A 233 5.55 13.64 -8.28
C SER A 233 6.23 13.61 -6.92
N LEU A 234 6.48 12.42 -6.35
CA LEU A 234 7.22 12.26 -5.09
C LEU A 234 8.67 12.71 -5.23
N GLN A 235 9.33 12.34 -6.32
CA GLN A 235 10.71 12.76 -6.61
C GLN A 235 10.83 14.29 -6.73
N ASN A 236 9.86 14.95 -7.38
CA ASN A 236 9.82 16.39 -7.54
C ASN A 236 9.73 17.16 -6.21
N ILE A 237 9.15 16.55 -5.18
CA ILE A 237 9.10 17.12 -3.82
C ILE A 237 10.21 16.62 -2.91
N GLY A 238 11.20 15.87 -3.46
CA GLY A 238 12.38 15.39 -2.74
C GLY A 238 12.12 14.17 -1.86
N ILE A 239 11.10 13.37 -2.16
CA ILE A 239 10.80 12.11 -1.48
C ILE A 239 11.31 10.94 -2.33
N GLU A 240 12.15 10.10 -1.74
CA GLU A 240 12.66 8.88 -2.38
C GLU A 240 11.60 7.78 -2.36
N SER A 241 11.56 6.99 -3.44
CA SER A 241 10.66 5.86 -3.57
C SER A 241 11.46 4.56 -3.64
N VAL A 242 11.05 3.55 -2.85
CA VAL A 242 11.72 2.25 -2.75
C VAL A 242 10.68 1.14 -2.92
N ILE A 243 11.03 0.04 -3.59
CA ILE A 243 10.17 -1.15 -3.66
C ILE A 243 10.69 -2.23 -2.71
N LEU A 244 9.79 -2.83 -1.94
CA LEU A 244 10.04 -3.98 -1.09
C LEU A 244 9.07 -5.11 -1.45
N SER A 245 9.59 -6.25 -1.94
CA SER A 245 8.73 -7.35 -2.41
C SER A 245 9.31 -8.72 -2.07
N GLY A 246 8.42 -9.68 -1.76
CA GLY A 246 8.78 -11.10 -1.66
C GLY A 246 9.01 -11.78 -3.01
N ASP A 247 8.70 -11.12 -4.11
CA ASP A 247 8.85 -11.68 -5.45
C ASP A 247 10.32 -11.75 -5.90
N ASN A 248 10.58 -12.49 -6.99
CA ASN A 248 11.91 -12.63 -7.57
C ASN A 248 12.45 -11.28 -8.10
N VAL A 249 13.78 -11.21 -8.18
CA VAL A 249 14.52 -10.01 -8.57
C VAL A 249 14.10 -9.47 -9.95
N GLU A 250 13.88 -10.36 -10.92
CA GLU A 250 13.58 -9.96 -12.30
C GLU A 250 12.19 -9.30 -12.42
N SER A 251 11.19 -9.85 -11.71
CA SER A 251 9.85 -9.28 -11.64
C SER A 251 9.85 -7.90 -10.99
N VAL A 252 10.54 -7.74 -9.87
CA VAL A 252 10.64 -6.47 -9.15
C VAL A 252 11.39 -5.43 -9.98
N LYS A 253 12.50 -5.82 -10.59
CA LYS A 253 13.31 -4.95 -11.48
C LYS A 253 12.49 -4.42 -12.65
N LYS A 254 11.69 -5.26 -13.30
CA LYS A 254 10.81 -4.82 -14.41
C LYS A 254 9.80 -3.76 -13.96
N VAL A 255 9.17 -3.96 -12.81
CA VAL A 255 8.23 -2.97 -12.25
C VAL A 255 8.97 -1.68 -11.91
N ALA A 256 10.09 -1.77 -11.20
CA ALA A 256 10.92 -0.62 -10.81
C ALA A 256 11.32 0.24 -12.03
N GLN A 257 11.83 -0.39 -13.09
CA GLN A 257 12.19 0.28 -14.33
C GLN A 257 11.02 0.98 -15.01
N ASN A 258 9.85 0.33 -15.04
CA ASN A 258 8.67 0.89 -15.70
C ASN A 258 8.11 2.13 -15.00
N ILE A 259 8.24 2.22 -13.67
CA ILE A 259 7.73 3.34 -12.88
C ILE A 259 8.81 4.33 -12.45
N GLY A 260 10.09 4.09 -12.80
CA GLY A 260 11.18 5.03 -12.53
C GLY A 260 11.76 4.95 -11.11
N ILE A 261 11.59 3.82 -10.40
CA ILE A 261 12.21 3.58 -9.09
C ILE A 261 13.56 2.90 -9.29
N THR A 262 14.60 3.42 -8.64
CA THR A 262 15.99 2.90 -8.75
C THR A 262 16.36 1.95 -7.62
N GLU A 263 15.82 2.16 -6.41
CA GLU A 263 16.13 1.33 -5.24
C GLU A 263 15.01 0.32 -5.00
N TYR A 264 15.37 -0.96 -4.97
CA TYR A 264 14.41 -2.05 -4.72
C TYR A 264 15.08 -3.23 -4.02
N TYR A 265 14.29 -3.94 -3.23
CA TYR A 265 14.65 -5.16 -2.54
C TYR A 265 13.66 -6.26 -2.93
N ALA A 266 14.17 -7.38 -3.40
CA ALA A 266 13.39 -8.51 -3.91
C ALA A 266 13.68 -9.80 -3.12
N GLY A 267 12.73 -10.73 -3.10
CA GLY A 267 12.86 -12.01 -2.40
C GLY A 267 12.88 -11.87 -0.87
N VAL A 268 12.31 -10.79 -0.33
CA VAL A 268 12.37 -10.48 1.12
C VAL A 268 11.17 -11.07 1.87
N SER A 269 11.45 -11.73 2.99
CA SER A 269 10.41 -12.23 3.90
C SER A 269 9.75 -11.06 4.67
N PRO A 270 8.57 -11.28 5.30
CA PRO A 270 7.90 -10.25 6.11
C PRO A 270 8.78 -9.67 7.23
N MET A 271 9.60 -10.51 7.87
CA MET A 271 10.55 -10.06 8.92
C MET A 271 11.66 -9.18 8.33
N GLN A 272 12.21 -9.59 7.20
CA GLN A 272 13.24 -8.80 6.51
C GLN A 272 12.69 -7.47 5.99
N LYS A 273 11.41 -7.40 5.57
CA LYS A 273 10.77 -6.14 5.21
C LYS A 273 10.84 -5.14 6.37
N ALA A 274 10.45 -5.56 7.58
CA ALA A 274 10.49 -4.70 8.77
C ALA A 274 11.92 -4.26 9.11
N GLU A 275 12.91 -5.14 8.97
CA GLU A 275 14.31 -4.81 9.24
C GLU A 275 14.88 -3.81 8.25
N ILE A 276 14.57 -3.94 6.96
CA ILE A 276 14.99 -2.98 5.92
C ILE A 276 14.35 -1.60 6.20
N ILE A 277 13.07 -1.55 6.57
CA ILE A 277 12.41 -0.29 6.96
C ILE A 277 13.14 0.36 8.12
N LYS A 278 13.52 -0.41 9.15
CA LYS A 278 14.29 0.10 10.28
C LYS A 278 15.66 0.65 9.86
N GLN A 279 16.33 0.00 8.92
CA GLN A 279 17.59 0.50 8.37
C GLN A 279 17.39 1.81 7.58
N LEU A 280 16.34 1.90 6.77
CA LEU A 280 16.01 3.12 6.04
C LEU A 280 15.65 4.28 6.97
N GLN A 281 15.02 4.01 8.10
CA GLN A 281 14.71 5.03 9.12
C GLN A 281 15.96 5.67 9.75
N ALA A 282 17.12 5.04 9.68
CA ALA A 282 18.39 5.67 10.09
C ALA A 282 18.77 6.87 9.20
N LYS A 283 18.27 6.91 7.96
CA LYS A 283 18.48 8.01 6.99
C LYS A 283 17.39 9.09 7.07
N GLY A 284 16.25 8.81 7.67
CA GLY A 284 15.12 9.73 7.78
C GLY A 284 13.80 8.98 8.01
N ARG A 285 12.70 9.72 8.19
CA ARG A 285 11.38 9.10 8.39
C ARG A 285 10.91 8.36 7.14
N VAL A 286 10.36 7.18 7.35
CA VAL A 286 9.89 6.26 6.30
C VAL A 286 8.40 6.06 6.42
N CYS A 287 7.68 6.19 5.30
CA CYS A 287 6.31 5.73 5.13
C CYS A 287 6.33 4.38 4.43
N PHE A 288 5.49 3.43 4.86
CA PHE A 288 5.30 2.17 4.14
C PHE A 288 3.87 2.07 3.59
N VAL A 289 3.76 1.60 2.35
CA VAL A 289 2.48 1.41 1.65
C VAL A 289 2.34 -0.05 1.27
N GLY A 290 1.29 -0.71 1.76
CA GLY A 290 1.05 -2.14 1.49
C GLY A 290 -0.38 -2.57 1.79
N ASP A 291 -0.79 -3.75 1.31
CA ASP A 291 -2.16 -4.25 1.42
C ASP A 291 -2.26 -5.67 2.04
N GLY A 292 -1.14 -6.38 2.17
CA GLY A 292 -1.09 -7.77 2.56
C GLY A 292 -0.95 -8.05 4.06
N ILE A 293 -1.30 -9.28 4.47
CA ILE A 293 -0.99 -9.80 5.81
C ILE A 293 0.52 -9.77 6.07
N ASN A 294 1.30 -10.03 5.02
CA ASN A 294 2.76 -10.05 5.06
C ASN A 294 3.39 -8.67 5.32
N ASP A 295 2.62 -7.60 5.19
CA ASP A 295 3.05 -6.23 5.34
C ASP A 295 2.76 -5.64 6.72
N ALA A 296 2.02 -6.35 7.58
CA ALA A 296 1.61 -5.85 8.89
C ALA A 296 2.80 -5.45 9.78
N LEU A 297 3.91 -6.22 9.74
CA LEU A 297 5.13 -5.88 10.47
C LEU A 297 5.81 -4.63 9.90
N ALA A 298 5.85 -4.51 8.58
CA ALA A 298 6.42 -3.37 7.86
C ALA A 298 5.61 -2.09 8.09
N LEU A 299 4.27 -2.18 8.02
CA LEU A 299 3.34 -1.09 8.34
C LEU A 299 3.55 -0.56 9.77
N LYS A 300 3.74 -1.47 10.74
CA LYS A 300 3.94 -1.13 12.15
C LYS A 300 5.32 -0.53 12.42
N GLU A 301 6.37 -1.01 11.74
CA GLU A 301 7.74 -0.54 11.93
C GLU A 301 7.96 0.83 11.30
N ALA A 302 7.26 1.17 10.23
CA ALA A 302 7.36 2.46 9.56
C ALA A 302 6.99 3.64 10.48
N SER A 303 7.44 4.85 10.14
CA SER A 303 7.04 6.08 10.85
C SER A 303 5.53 6.30 10.80
N PHE A 304 4.88 5.92 9.70
CA PHE A 304 3.46 5.62 9.59
C PHE A 304 3.21 4.70 8.39
N GLY A 305 2.11 3.94 8.45
CA GLY A 305 1.70 2.99 7.44
C GLY A 305 0.46 3.45 6.67
N ILE A 306 0.45 3.20 5.37
CA ILE A 306 -0.71 3.40 4.49
C ILE A 306 -1.19 2.04 4.02
N SER A 307 -2.47 1.74 4.18
CA SER A 307 -3.10 0.56 3.61
C SER A 307 -4.34 0.92 2.78
N PHE A 308 -4.88 -0.05 2.04
CA PHE A 308 -6.03 0.17 1.17
C PHE A 308 -7.32 -0.35 1.80
N ALA A 309 -8.47 0.20 1.40
CA ALA A 309 -9.78 -0.25 1.89
C ALA A 309 -10.10 -1.71 1.53
N ASN A 310 -9.52 -2.23 0.46
CA ASN A 310 -9.60 -3.63 0.04
C ASN A 310 -8.49 -4.51 0.62
N ALA A 311 -7.58 -3.95 1.44
CA ALA A 311 -6.52 -4.69 2.12
C ALA A 311 -7.09 -5.71 3.12
N THR A 312 -6.24 -6.60 3.61
CA THR A 312 -6.61 -7.55 4.67
C THR A 312 -6.97 -6.82 5.96
N ASP A 313 -7.84 -7.42 6.78
CA ASP A 313 -8.30 -6.77 8.02
C ASP A 313 -7.15 -6.43 8.96
N LEU A 314 -6.12 -7.27 9.01
CA LEU A 314 -4.91 -7.00 9.80
C LEU A 314 -4.15 -5.76 9.27
N ALA A 315 -3.96 -5.64 7.95
CA ALA A 315 -3.30 -4.47 7.35
C ALA A 315 -4.11 -3.19 7.56
N LYS A 316 -5.45 -3.28 7.47
CA LYS A 316 -6.35 -2.16 7.79
C LYS A 316 -6.23 -1.76 9.26
N GLU A 317 -6.11 -2.71 10.19
CA GLU A 317 -6.02 -2.41 11.62
C GLU A 317 -4.71 -1.70 11.96
N VAL A 318 -3.60 -2.16 11.40
CA VAL A 318 -2.24 -1.64 11.67
C VAL A 318 -1.94 -0.35 10.94
N GLY A 319 -2.44 -0.14 9.73
CA GLY A 319 -2.19 1.08 8.94
C GLY A 319 -2.76 2.33 9.62
N ASP A 320 -2.02 3.42 9.62
CA ASP A 320 -2.41 4.73 10.16
C ASP A 320 -3.33 5.51 9.21
N ILE A 321 -3.19 5.26 7.90
CA ILE A 321 -4.00 5.84 6.82
C ILE A 321 -4.64 4.70 6.01
N LEU A 322 -5.90 4.90 5.61
CA LEU A 322 -6.61 4.04 4.66
C LEU A 322 -6.97 4.85 3.39
N LEU A 323 -6.70 4.26 2.22
CA LEU A 323 -7.03 4.79 0.89
C LEU A 323 -8.14 3.97 0.24
#